data_9027fbc2a81d3833c70e73f7b89ce9ec
#
_entry.id   9027fbc2a81d3833c70e73f7b89ce9ec
#
_cell.length_a   1.000
_cell.length_b   1.000
_cell.length_c   1.000
_cell.angle_alpha   90.00
_cell.angle_beta   90.00
_cell.angle_gamma   90.00
#
_symmetry.space_group_name_H-M   'P 1'
#
loop_
_entity.id
_entity.type
_entity.pdbx_description
1 polymer ?
#
loop_
_entity_poly.entity_id
_entity_poly.type
_entity_poly.pdbx_seq_one_letter_code
_entity_poly.pdbx_strand_id
1 'polypeptide(L)'
;MKDQRLIYADPCDLDTLRQALKDADPDNRLCPILMDRIYIQKEAIELLPEIIKEHSKGKKVLMVTDMTPYFRGKDSLKEQIYFLLNQEYEVSWLVLDNHDHVLHAVDEESVKIQEAIKAFGADCVVGIGGGTVTDLCKDATHAVDDNMP
;
A
#
# COMPACT_ATOMS: atom_id res chain seq x y z
N MET A 1 19.47 -8.91 -25.38
CA MET A 1 19.10 -10.22 -24.75
C MET A 1 18.26 -9.90 -23.54
N LYS A 2 17.06 -10.46 -23.40
CA LYS A 2 16.24 -10.20 -22.19
C LYS A 2 16.96 -10.86 -21.00
N ASP A 3 17.09 -10.11 -19.92
CA ASP A 3 17.69 -10.64 -18.69
C ASP A 3 16.79 -11.75 -18.11
N GLN A 4 17.29 -12.97 -18.08
CA GLN A 4 16.53 -14.14 -17.60
C GLN A 4 16.17 -14.02 -16.11
N ARG A 5 16.93 -13.26 -15.32
CA ARG A 5 16.62 -12.99 -13.92
C ARG A 5 15.29 -12.28 -13.76
N LEU A 6 14.94 -11.35 -14.68
CA LEU A 6 13.67 -10.62 -14.66
C LEU A 6 12.48 -11.48 -15.12
N ILE A 7 12.72 -12.57 -15.87
CA ILE A 7 11.65 -13.46 -16.37
C ILE A 7 11.24 -14.48 -15.32
N TYR A 8 12.19 -14.95 -14.50
CA TYR A 8 11.98 -16.00 -13.51
C TYR A 8 12.21 -15.53 -12.07
N ALA A 9 12.32 -14.21 -11.86
CA ALA A 9 12.54 -13.66 -10.54
C ALA A 9 11.36 -13.93 -9.62
N ASP A 10 11.66 -14.32 -8.40
CA ASP A 10 10.69 -14.26 -7.30
C ASP A 10 10.37 -12.79 -7.04
N PRO A 11 9.12 -12.34 -7.17
CA PRO A 11 8.76 -10.94 -6.91
C PRO A 11 9.00 -10.52 -5.45
N CYS A 12 9.14 -11.46 -4.53
CA CYS A 12 9.49 -11.18 -3.13
C CYS A 12 11.00 -10.99 -2.90
N ASP A 13 11.85 -11.42 -3.85
CA ASP A 13 13.31 -11.23 -3.79
C ASP A 13 13.70 -9.87 -4.38
N LEU A 14 13.46 -8.81 -3.60
CA LEU A 14 13.73 -7.44 -4.01
C LEU A 14 15.22 -7.16 -4.26
N ASP A 15 16.13 -7.86 -3.60
CA ASP A 15 17.56 -7.64 -3.77
C ASP A 15 18.03 -8.12 -5.14
N THR A 16 17.57 -9.30 -5.58
CA THR A 16 17.81 -9.78 -6.94
C THR A 16 17.19 -8.84 -7.98
N LEU A 17 15.97 -8.34 -7.74
CA LEU A 17 15.31 -7.41 -8.65
C LEU A 17 16.03 -6.06 -8.73
N ARG A 18 16.47 -5.50 -7.60
CA ARG A 18 17.26 -4.26 -7.54
C ARG A 18 18.59 -4.39 -8.27
N GLN A 19 19.28 -5.52 -8.08
CA GLN A 19 20.54 -5.77 -8.78
C GLN A 19 20.32 -5.93 -10.29
N ALA A 20 19.29 -6.66 -10.70
CA ALA A 20 18.95 -6.82 -12.12
C ALA A 20 18.58 -5.48 -12.78
N LEU A 21 17.84 -4.61 -12.07
CA LEU A 21 17.51 -3.28 -12.53
C LEU A 21 18.78 -2.42 -12.72
N LYS A 22 19.67 -2.43 -11.73
CA LYS A 22 20.94 -1.70 -11.78
C LYS A 22 21.83 -2.15 -12.96
N ASP A 23 21.89 -3.46 -13.21
CA ASP A 23 22.66 -4.01 -14.32
C ASP A 23 22.06 -3.64 -15.69
N ALA A 24 20.72 -3.52 -15.76
CA ALA A 24 20.00 -3.13 -16.97
C ALA A 24 19.99 -1.62 -17.23
N ASP A 25 20.27 -0.81 -16.24
CA ASP A 25 20.25 0.66 -16.28
C ASP A 25 21.58 1.28 -15.81
N PRO A 26 22.67 1.10 -16.56
CA PRO A 26 23.98 1.61 -16.18
C PRO A 26 24.03 3.14 -16.08
N ASP A 27 23.13 3.83 -16.76
CA ASP A 27 23.05 5.30 -16.78
C ASP A 27 22.13 5.87 -15.66
N ASN A 28 21.54 5.04 -14.82
CA ASN A 28 20.60 5.40 -13.74
C ASN A 28 19.43 6.28 -14.21
N ARG A 29 18.79 5.92 -15.31
CA ARG A 29 17.63 6.64 -15.87
C ARG A 29 16.30 6.19 -15.30
N LEU A 30 16.25 5.00 -14.71
CA LEU A 30 15.04 4.41 -14.15
C LEU A 30 14.93 4.74 -12.65
N CYS A 31 13.70 4.83 -12.16
CA CYS A 31 13.48 4.97 -10.74
C CYS A 31 13.88 3.68 -10.00
N PRO A 32 14.53 3.79 -8.85
CA PRO A 32 14.88 2.63 -8.04
C PRO A 32 13.62 1.96 -7.46
N ILE A 33 13.73 0.68 -7.13
CA ILE A 33 12.68 -0.05 -6.40
C ILE A 33 12.78 0.36 -4.92
N LEU A 34 11.83 1.20 -4.48
CA LEU A 34 11.80 1.75 -3.12
C LEU A 34 11.03 0.89 -2.12
N MET A 35 10.27 -0.13 -2.58
CA MET A 35 9.55 -1.05 -1.71
C MET A 35 10.52 -1.80 -0.80
N ASP A 36 10.20 -1.88 0.49
CA ASP A 36 11.01 -2.62 1.45
C ASP A 36 10.77 -4.12 1.39
N ARG A 37 9.51 -4.52 1.28
CA ARG A 37 9.11 -5.94 1.28
C ARG A 37 7.88 -6.18 0.42
N ILE A 38 7.76 -7.40 -0.09
CA ILE A 38 6.58 -7.95 -0.74
C ILE A 38 6.31 -9.33 -0.15
N TYR A 39 5.07 -9.58 0.26
CA TYR A 39 4.60 -10.87 0.74
C TYR A 39 3.52 -11.41 -0.18
N ILE A 40 3.82 -12.52 -0.86
CA ILE A 40 2.86 -13.27 -1.69
C ILE A 40 2.76 -14.67 -1.10
N GLN A 41 1.89 -14.83 -0.13
CA GLN A 41 1.74 -16.08 0.59
C GLN A 41 0.32 -16.22 1.16
N LYS A 42 -0.05 -17.45 1.52
CA LYS A 42 -1.26 -17.70 2.29
C LYS A 42 -1.18 -16.97 3.62
N GLU A 43 -2.28 -16.36 4.02
CA GLU A 43 -2.39 -15.63 5.30
C GLU A 43 -1.44 -14.41 5.42
N ALA A 44 -1.01 -13.82 4.29
CA ALA A 44 -0.14 -12.64 4.30
C ALA A 44 -0.72 -11.45 5.10
N ILE A 45 -2.04 -11.31 5.15
CA ILE A 45 -2.70 -10.24 5.91
C ILE A 45 -2.46 -10.32 7.43
N GLU A 46 -2.20 -11.51 7.96
CA GLU A 46 -1.92 -11.73 9.37
C GLU A 46 -0.58 -11.09 9.79
N LEU A 47 0.30 -10.78 8.83
CA LEU A 47 1.58 -10.11 9.07
C LEU A 47 1.43 -8.59 9.22
N LEU A 48 0.28 -8.03 8.84
CA LEU A 48 0.09 -6.59 8.73
C LEU A 48 0.34 -5.82 10.06
N PRO A 49 -0.13 -6.28 11.23
CA PRO A 49 0.16 -5.59 12.49
C PRO A 49 1.65 -5.50 12.80
N GLU A 50 2.42 -6.57 12.55
CA GLU A 50 3.87 -6.57 12.78
C GLU A 50 4.59 -5.66 11.78
N ILE A 51 4.17 -5.65 10.51
CA ILE A 51 4.73 -4.76 9.49
C ILE A 51 4.52 -3.30 9.89
N ILE A 52 3.32 -2.93 10.33
CA ILE A 52 3.04 -1.58 10.81
C ILE A 52 3.94 -1.23 12.00
N LYS A 53 4.09 -2.13 12.95
CA LYS A 53 4.93 -1.92 14.14
C LYS A 53 6.42 -1.72 13.80
N GLU A 54 6.92 -2.37 12.76
CA GLU A 54 8.30 -2.19 12.29
C GLU A 54 8.51 -0.80 11.66
N HIS A 55 7.50 -0.25 10.98
CA HIS A 55 7.63 0.96 10.18
C HIS A 55 7.02 2.21 10.82
N SER A 56 6.05 2.08 11.72
CA SER A 56 5.40 3.18 12.40
C SER A 56 5.60 3.12 13.91
N LYS A 57 5.92 4.25 14.52
CA LYS A 57 6.00 4.38 15.99
C LYS A 57 4.67 4.77 16.62
N GLY A 58 3.74 5.26 15.81
CA GLY A 58 2.42 5.71 16.26
C GLY A 58 1.40 4.58 16.32
N LYS A 59 0.19 4.93 16.74
CA LYS A 59 -0.91 3.99 16.93
C LYS A 59 -2.13 4.31 16.06
N LYS A 60 -2.11 5.38 15.29
CA LYS A 60 -3.20 5.83 14.43
C LYS A 60 -2.99 5.38 12.99
N VAL A 61 -3.81 4.46 12.53
CA VAL A 61 -3.76 3.90 11.19
C VAL A 61 -4.95 4.38 10.38
N LEU A 62 -4.69 5.05 9.25
CA LEU A 62 -5.73 5.35 8.27
C LEU A 62 -5.81 4.19 7.26
N MET A 63 -6.89 3.45 7.30
CA MET A 63 -7.20 2.42 6.30
C MET A 63 -7.97 3.06 5.14
N VAL A 64 -7.43 2.97 3.93
CA VAL A 64 -8.02 3.52 2.70
C VAL A 64 -8.43 2.38 1.77
N THR A 65 -9.68 2.40 1.32
CA THR A 65 -10.21 1.42 0.37
C THR A 65 -11.05 2.13 -0.69
N ASP A 66 -11.37 1.43 -1.77
CA ASP A 66 -12.46 1.78 -2.67
C ASP A 66 -13.73 0.98 -2.31
N MET A 67 -14.77 1.08 -3.13
CA MET A 67 -16.02 0.31 -2.94
C MET A 67 -15.97 -1.09 -3.55
N THR A 68 -14.90 -1.46 -4.30
CA THR A 68 -14.76 -2.79 -4.90
C THR A 68 -14.79 -3.87 -3.82
N PRO A 69 -15.70 -4.86 -3.88
CA PRO A 69 -15.78 -5.88 -2.86
C PRO A 69 -14.65 -6.90 -3.01
N TYR A 70 -14.00 -7.22 -1.89
CA TYR A 70 -13.03 -8.32 -1.78
C TYR A 70 -13.51 -9.29 -0.70
N PHE A 71 -13.51 -10.58 -1.02
CA PHE A 71 -13.99 -11.63 -0.11
C PHE A 71 -12.89 -12.66 0.18
N ARG A 72 -12.86 -13.11 1.44
CA ARG A 72 -12.12 -14.30 1.87
C ARG A 72 -13.14 -15.31 2.38
N GLY A 73 -13.45 -16.29 1.55
CA GLY A 73 -14.59 -17.15 1.78
C GLY A 73 -15.92 -16.40 1.60
N LYS A 74 -16.73 -16.27 2.65
CA LYS A 74 -17.99 -15.53 2.65
C LYS A 74 -17.88 -14.13 3.27
N ASP A 75 -16.76 -13.85 3.90
CA ASP A 75 -16.59 -12.63 4.71
C ASP A 75 -15.86 -11.54 3.91
N SER A 76 -16.18 -10.30 4.21
CA SER A 76 -15.49 -9.14 3.64
C SER A 76 -14.03 -9.11 4.11
N LEU A 77 -13.09 -9.16 3.16
CA LEU A 77 -11.67 -9.07 3.47
C LEU A 77 -11.31 -7.73 4.12
N LYS A 78 -11.94 -6.64 3.67
CA LYS A 78 -11.70 -5.30 4.20
C LYS A 78 -12.11 -5.20 5.67
N GLU A 79 -13.27 -5.77 6.02
CA GLU A 79 -13.73 -5.84 7.41
C GLU A 79 -12.82 -6.70 8.28
N GLN A 80 -12.35 -7.84 7.76
CA GLN A 80 -11.39 -8.69 8.48
C GLN A 80 -10.10 -7.92 8.80
N ILE A 81 -9.57 -7.18 7.83
CA ILE A 81 -8.37 -6.36 8.03
C ILE A 81 -8.65 -5.23 9.03
N TYR A 82 -9.79 -4.55 8.92
CA TYR A 82 -10.18 -3.52 9.88
C TYR A 82 -10.22 -4.07 11.31
N PHE A 83 -10.88 -5.20 11.53
CA PHE A 83 -10.95 -5.83 12.85
C PHE A 83 -9.58 -6.31 13.35
N LEU A 84 -8.74 -6.85 12.46
CA LEU A 84 -7.39 -7.26 12.81
C LEU A 84 -6.56 -6.07 13.30
N LEU A 85 -6.56 -4.97 12.57
CA LEU A 85 -5.81 -3.77 12.92
C LEU A 85 -6.35 -3.10 14.19
N ASN A 86 -7.67 -3.07 14.36
CA ASN A 86 -8.31 -2.40 15.50
C ASN A 86 -8.10 -3.11 16.85
N GLN A 87 -7.43 -4.27 16.85
CA GLN A 87 -7.00 -4.93 18.08
C GLN A 87 -5.79 -4.24 18.74
N GLU A 88 -4.94 -3.60 17.95
CA GLU A 88 -3.68 -3.01 18.43
C GLU A 88 -3.54 -1.52 18.13
N TYR A 89 -4.33 -1.01 17.18
CA TYR A 89 -4.26 0.35 16.64
C TYR A 89 -5.60 1.07 16.75
N GLU A 90 -5.56 2.39 16.76
CA GLU A 90 -6.73 3.24 16.52
C GLU A 90 -6.90 3.39 15.01
N VAL A 91 -7.96 2.84 14.44
CA VAL A 91 -8.16 2.77 13.00
C VAL A 91 -9.28 3.69 12.54
N SER A 92 -8.97 4.59 11.61
CA SER A 92 -9.95 5.32 10.82
C SER A 92 -10.05 4.67 9.44
N TRP A 93 -11.26 4.53 8.90
CA TRP A 93 -11.48 3.89 7.62
C TRP A 93 -12.09 4.88 6.62
N LEU A 94 -11.33 5.21 5.58
CA LEU A 94 -11.77 6.02 4.45
C LEU A 94 -12.13 5.10 3.28
N VAL A 95 -13.35 5.27 2.74
CA VAL A 95 -13.79 4.58 1.52
C VAL A 95 -13.88 5.60 0.39
N LEU A 96 -13.10 5.41 -0.67
CA LEU A 96 -13.17 6.20 -1.89
C LEU A 96 -14.38 5.75 -2.71
N ASP A 97 -15.19 6.72 -3.12
CA ASP A 97 -16.44 6.46 -3.85
C ASP A 97 -16.14 6.16 -5.33
N ASN A 98 -16.61 5.00 -5.78
CA ASN A 98 -16.52 4.57 -7.18
C ASN A 98 -17.76 3.80 -7.65
N HIS A 99 -18.95 4.12 -7.11
CA HIS A 99 -20.15 3.35 -7.42
C HIS A 99 -20.57 3.40 -8.89
N ASP A 100 -20.47 4.54 -9.55
CA ASP A 100 -20.98 4.77 -10.89
C ASP A 100 -19.86 4.89 -11.94
N HIS A 101 -18.61 4.73 -11.53
CA HIS A 101 -17.44 4.96 -12.38
C HIS A 101 -16.22 4.17 -11.93
N VAL A 102 -15.21 4.14 -12.78
CA VAL A 102 -13.90 3.62 -12.42
C VAL A 102 -13.17 4.68 -11.59
N LEU A 103 -12.65 4.29 -10.43
CA LEU A 103 -11.79 5.16 -9.65
C LEU A 103 -10.50 5.43 -10.43
N HIS A 104 -10.15 6.70 -10.59
CA HIS A 104 -8.94 7.14 -11.24
C HIS A 104 -7.96 7.75 -10.22
N ALA A 105 -6.66 7.60 -10.46
CA ALA A 105 -5.63 8.26 -9.68
C ALA A 105 -5.52 9.72 -10.15
N VAL A 106 -6.36 10.58 -9.58
CA VAL A 106 -6.42 12.02 -9.86
C VAL A 106 -6.20 12.82 -8.58
N ASP A 107 -5.77 14.07 -8.73
CA ASP A 107 -5.38 14.93 -7.61
C ASP A 107 -6.51 15.11 -6.58
N GLU A 108 -7.76 15.20 -7.03
CA GLU A 108 -8.93 15.38 -6.17
C GLU A 108 -9.13 14.19 -5.21
N GLU A 109 -8.86 12.97 -5.66
CA GLU A 109 -8.96 11.78 -4.83
C GLU A 109 -7.77 11.69 -3.84
N SER A 110 -6.57 12.06 -4.28
CA SER A 110 -5.39 12.17 -3.41
C SER A 110 -5.61 13.20 -2.30
N VAL A 111 -6.20 14.35 -2.61
CA VAL A 111 -6.51 15.41 -1.62
C VAL A 111 -7.45 14.89 -0.53
N LYS A 112 -8.46 14.08 -0.86
CA LYS A 112 -9.35 13.47 0.15
C LYS A 112 -8.58 12.63 1.16
N ILE A 113 -7.59 11.86 0.70
CA ILE A 113 -6.75 11.04 1.58
C ILE A 113 -5.86 11.95 2.42
N GLN A 114 -5.24 12.98 1.84
CA GLN A 114 -4.40 13.95 2.57
C GLN A 114 -5.19 14.66 3.68
N GLU A 115 -6.43 15.07 3.40
CA GLU A 115 -7.31 15.67 4.39
C GLU A 115 -7.66 14.69 5.53
N ALA A 116 -7.95 13.42 5.19
CA ALA A 116 -8.21 12.38 6.17
C ALA A 116 -6.99 12.08 7.05
N ILE A 117 -5.78 12.02 6.47
CA ILE A 117 -4.52 11.87 7.21
C ILE A 117 -4.38 12.99 8.24
N LYS A 118 -4.54 14.23 7.80
CA LYS A 118 -4.38 15.42 8.66
C LYS A 118 -5.46 15.50 9.74
N ALA A 119 -6.72 15.28 9.38
CA ALA A 119 -7.86 15.37 10.30
C ALA A 119 -7.80 14.31 11.39
N PHE A 120 -7.41 13.08 11.05
CA PHE A 120 -7.25 11.99 12.00
C PHE A 120 -5.92 12.05 12.77
N GLY A 121 -4.90 12.66 12.18
CA GLY A 121 -3.53 12.61 12.68
C GLY A 121 -2.93 11.23 12.54
N ALA A 122 -3.07 10.64 11.34
CA ALA A 122 -2.58 9.29 11.07
C ALA A 122 -1.06 9.21 11.15
N ASP A 123 -0.56 8.13 11.74
CA ASP A 123 0.87 7.79 11.80
C ASP A 123 1.29 6.85 10.67
N CYS A 124 0.32 6.20 10.03
CA CYS A 124 0.53 5.22 8.97
C CYS A 124 -0.72 5.13 8.09
N VAL A 125 -0.54 4.82 6.81
CA VAL A 125 -1.62 4.58 5.85
C VAL A 125 -1.57 3.15 5.33
N VAL A 126 -2.70 2.47 5.35
CA VAL A 126 -2.88 1.12 4.80
C VAL A 126 -3.88 1.16 3.65
N GLY A 127 -3.37 1.07 2.43
CA GLY A 127 -4.20 1.00 1.22
C GLY A 127 -4.62 -0.44 0.90
N ILE A 128 -5.94 -0.68 0.74
CA ILE A 128 -6.49 -1.98 0.39
C ILE A 128 -7.31 -1.85 -0.89
N GLY A 129 -6.76 -2.30 -2.00
CA GLY A 129 -7.40 -2.18 -3.30
C GLY A 129 -6.49 -2.57 -4.45
N GLY A 130 -6.86 -2.17 -5.65
CA GLY A 130 -6.03 -2.30 -6.84
C GLY A 130 -4.94 -1.22 -6.93
N GLY A 131 -4.25 -1.16 -8.07
CA GLY A 131 -3.18 -0.21 -8.33
C GLY A 131 -3.59 1.25 -8.09
N THR A 132 -4.79 1.64 -8.47
CA THR A 132 -5.31 3.00 -8.27
C THR A 132 -5.33 3.41 -6.79
N VAL A 133 -5.84 2.55 -5.89
CA VAL A 133 -5.85 2.83 -4.45
C VAL A 133 -4.43 2.94 -3.93
N THR A 134 -3.54 2.04 -4.37
CA THR A 134 -2.13 2.04 -3.98
C THR A 134 -1.42 3.32 -4.42
N ASP A 135 -1.65 3.76 -5.66
CA ASP A 135 -1.00 4.96 -6.20
C ASP A 135 -1.52 6.24 -5.51
N LEU A 136 -2.84 6.32 -5.24
CA LEU A 136 -3.43 7.42 -4.48
C LEU A 136 -2.89 7.51 -3.05
N CYS A 137 -2.74 6.35 -2.37
CA CYS A 137 -2.14 6.33 -1.02
C CYS A 137 -0.68 6.80 -1.02
N LYS A 138 0.12 6.36 -1.98
CA LYS A 138 1.53 6.80 -2.11
C LYS A 138 1.62 8.30 -2.37
N ASP A 139 0.83 8.82 -3.31
CA ASP A 139 0.81 10.24 -3.63
C ASP A 139 0.39 11.09 -2.42
N ALA A 140 -0.67 10.68 -1.74
CA ALA A 140 -1.18 11.40 -0.58
C ALA A 140 -0.22 11.39 0.62
N THR A 141 0.42 10.24 0.91
CA THR A 141 1.41 10.15 2.00
C THR A 141 2.63 10.98 1.70
N HIS A 142 3.17 10.91 0.48
CA HIS A 142 4.29 11.73 0.04
C HIS A 142 3.97 13.24 0.15
N ALA A 143 2.77 13.66 -0.21
CA ALA A 143 2.36 15.06 -0.12
C ALA A 143 2.21 15.57 1.33
N VAL A 144 1.93 14.70 2.29
CA VAL A 144 1.77 15.06 3.71
C VAL A 144 3.08 14.94 4.47
N ASP A 145 3.78 13.82 4.34
CA ASP A 145 5.07 13.53 4.96
C ASP A 145 5.79 12.42 4.19
N ASP A 146 6.94 12.74 3.58
CA ASP A 146 7.77 11.81 2.80
C ASP A 146 8.22 10.56 3.57
N ASN A 147 8.16 10.59 4.90
CA ASN A 147 8.55 9.47 5.76
C ASN A 147 7.37 8.70 6.34
N MET A 148 6.14 9.03 5.94
CA MET A 148 4.95 8.31 6.40
C MET A 148 4.88 6.92 5.78
N PRO A 149 4.85 5.83 6.59
CA PRO A 149 4.68 4.48 6.09
C PRO A 149 3.24 4.18 5.65
#